data_a8f18304a78f852eac07f7bb37e79341
#
_entry.id   a8f18304a78f852eac07f7bb37e79341
#
_cell.length_a   1.000
_cell.length_b   1.000
_cell.length_c   1.000
_cell.angle_alpha   90.00
_cell.angle_beta   90.00
_cell.angle_gamma   90.00
#
_symmetry.space_group_name_H-M   'P 1'
#
loop_
_entity.id
_entity.type
_entity.pdbx_description
1 polymer ?
#
loop_
_entity_poly.entity_id
_entity_poly.type
_entity_poly.pdbx_seq_one_letter_code
_entity_poly.pdbx_strand_id
1 'polypeptide(L)'
;MTDPAPGKAKRPPRSQRAAATAPAAARTKPRIQSLEQAAQWYARLRDERATDADRVAWQAWLQAPEHQAAWACIDKVSRKFDPLRGYGPPGTTAAVASGEAARRAVNARRQALKVIPGVMGLGLFALGWRYTPLPEMVAALRADHHTGTGKRQRLVLTDGSRVWLNTRSALDVDYRRQERRLIVLGGEILVQTAQDKLRRPFYVDTVHGRLQALGTRYSVLLGRASTRVDVFEGSMEIRTNAGRTLQVHDGQAATFDTQQIRALAGADPMREAWVHGVVPADHIRLADLLAELGRYRHGHLGVAPEVADIRVMGVFPTDDTDRALTMLEQTLPIRVRRRLPWWTTVEGR
;
A
#
# COMPACT_ATOMS: atom_id res chain seq x y z
N MET A 1 43.07 -79.03 29.24
CA MET A 1 42.39 -79.17 27.92
C MET A 1 41.09 -78.42 28.05
N THR A 2 41.07 -77.20 27.66
CA THR A 2 39.89 -76.42 27.30
C THR A 2 40.31 -75.04 26.78
N ASP A 3 40.01 -74.82 25.56
CA ASP A 3 40.43 -73.67 24.74
C ASP A 3 39.63 -72.41 25.13
N PRO A 4 40.23 -71.21 25.24
CA PRO A 4 39.45 -70.00 25.48
C PRO A 4 39.02 -69.29 24.18
N ALA A 5 37.80 -68.89 24.13
CA ALA A 5 37.11 -68.16 23.03
C ALA A 5 37.72 -66.78 22.76
N PRO A 6 37.61 -66.25 21.54
CA PRO A 6 38.22 -65.02 21.09
C PRO A 6 37.47 -63.76 21.53
N GLY A 7 38.28 -62.74 21.94
CA GLY A 7 37.81 -61.45 22.44
C GLY A 7 37.09 -60.57 21.40
N LYS A 8 36.03 -59.92 21.88
CA LYS A 8 35.27 -58.89 21.13
C LYS A 8 36.10 -57.60 20.95
N ALA A 9 36.38 -57.24 19.72
CA ALA A 9 37.01 -55.99 19.37
C ALA A 9 36.08 -54.78 19.70
N LYS A 10 36.58 -53.81 20.48
CA LYS A 10 35.93 -52.55 20.77
C LYS A 10 35.93 -51.66 19.51
N ARG A 11 34.75 -51.23 19.07
CA ARG A 11 34.57 -50.17 18.05
C ARG A 11 35.02 -48.82 18.64
N PRO A 12 35.69 -47.97 17.84
CA PRO A 12 36.03 -46.62 18.26
C PRO A 12 34.81 -45.71 18.29
N PRO A 13 34.80 -44.64 19.11
CA PRO A 13 33.64 -43.72 19.23
C PRO A 13 33.49 -42.89 17.97
N ARG A 14 32.22 -42.79 17.49
CA ARG A 14 31.81 -41.88 16.40
C ARG A 14 32.15 -40.45 16.81
N SER A 15 33.00 -39.78 16.06
CA SER A 15 33.20 -38.34 16.11
C SER A 15 31.89 -37.64 15.92
N GLN A 16 31.45 -36.86 16.91
CA GLN A 16 30.33 -35.92 16.79
C GLN A 16 30.74 -34.84 15.78
N ARG A 17 30.18 -34.94 14.60
CA ARG A 17 30.15 -33.84 13.65
C ARG A 17 29.25 -32.74 14.25
N ALA A 18 29.86 -31.68 14.73
CA ALA A 18 29.19 -30.47 15.10
C ALA A 18 28.43 -29.93 13.86
N ALA A 19 27.12 -30.06 13.86
CA ALA A 19 26.25 -29.35 12.92
C ALA A 19 26.37 -27.87 13.26
N ALA A 20 27.11 -27.14 12.43
CA ALA A 20 27.11 -25.68 12.47
C ALA A 20 25.68 -25.19 12.21
N THR A 21 24.96 -24.83 13.25
CA THR A 21 23.67 -24.14 13.20
C THR A 21 23.94 -22.76 12.61
N ALA A 22 23.59 -22.58 11.34
CA ALA A 22 23.55 -21.25 10.72
C ALA A 22 22.62 -20.35 11.56
N PRO A 23 23.04 -19.13 11.93
CA PRO A 23 22.19 -18.23 12.69
C PRO A 23 20.95 -17.92 11.88
N ALA A 24 19.77 -18.14 12.46
CA ALA A 24 18.50 -17.69 11.91
C ALA A 24 18.59 -16.17 11.73
N ALA A 25 18.73 -15.72 10.47
CA ALA A 25 18.72 -14.30 10.13
C ALA A 25 17.41 -13.71 10.63
N ALA A 26 17.48 -12.95 11.69
CA ALA A 26 16.38 -12.17 12.22
C ALA A 26 15.82 -11.34 11.05
N ARG A 27 14.55 -11.55 10.70
CA ARG A 27 13.85 -10.84 9.63
C ARG A 27 13.63 -9.39 10.05
N THR A 28 14.68 -8.59 10.01
CA THR A 28 14.61 -7.15 10.26
C THR A 28 13.86 -6.52 9.10
N LYS A 29 12.75 -5.81 9.38
CA LYS A 29 12.09 -4.99 8.36
C LYS A 29 13.09 -3.91 7.92
N PRO A 30 13.38 -3.77 6.61
CA PRO A 30 14.26 -2.72 6.16
C PRO A 30 13.64 -1.35 6.49
N ARG A 31 14.42 -0.43 7.04
CA ARG A 31 14.02 0.95 7.25
C ARG A 31 13.83 1.63 5.90
N ILE A 32 13.03 2.69 5.85
CA ILE A 32 12.80 3.48 4.62
C ILE A 32 14.13 3.92 4.03
N GLN A 33 15.05 4.38 4.87
CA GLN A 33 16.39 4.80 4.45
C GLN A 33 17.20 3.68 3.78
N SER A 34 17.13 2.45 4.28
CA SER A 34 17.81 1.30 3.68
C SER A 34 17.18 0.90 2.33
N LEU A 35 15.86 1.07 2.18
CA LEU A 35 15.17 0.88 0.89
C LEU A 35 15.55 1.95 -0.13
N GLU A 36 15.70 3.20 0.30
CA GLU A 36 16.18 4.30 -0.56
C GLU A 36 17.59 4.06 -1.07
N GLN A 37 18.49 3.64 -0.16
CA GLN A 37 19.86 3.28 -0.55
C GLN A 37 19.89 2.08 -1.50
N ALA A 38 19.06 1.05 -1.27
CA ALA A 38 18.92 -0.08 -2.18
C ALA A 38 18.45 0.35 -3.57
N ALA A 39 17.48 1.27 -3.65
CA ALA A 39 17.01 1.82 -4.94
C ALA A 39 18.09 2.64 -5.66
N GLN A 40 18.91 3.38 -4.90
CA GLN A 40 20.06 4.13 -5.44
C GLN A 40 21.10 3.18 -6.06
N TRP A 41 21.49 2.13 -5.30
CA TRP A 41 22.41 1.11 -5.80
C TRP A 41 21.86 0.39 -7.03
N TYR A 42 20.56 0.04 -7.03
CA TYR A 42 19.92 -0.61 -8.17
C TYR A 42 19.96 0.25 -9.44
N ALA A 43 19.69 1.56 -9.32
CA ALA A 43 19.78 2.49 -10.42
C ALA A 43 21.24 2.67 -10.91
N ARG A 44 22.19 2.82 -9.96
CA ARG A 44 23.61 3.04 -10.27
C ARG A 44 24.26 1.85 -10.97
N LEU A 45 23.96 0.61 -10.54
CA LEU A 45 24.51 -0.59 -11.14
C LEU A 45 23.93 -0.91 -12.53
N ARG A 46 22.82 -0.30 -12.92
CA ARG A 46 22.18 -0.42 -14.24
C ARG A 46 22.49 0.74 -15.17
N ASP A 47 23.18 1.75 -14.72
CA ASP A 47 23.68 2.85 -15.55
C ASP A 47 24.82 2.33 -16.42
N GLU A 48 24.88 2.73 -17.70
CA GLU A 48 25.97 2.39 -18.63
C GLU A 48 27.33 2.88 -18.17
N ARG A 49 27.37 3.83 -17.21
CA ARG A 49 28.57 4.40 -16.59
C ARG A 49 28.98 3.69 -15.29
N ALA A 50 28.33 2.56 -14.92
CA ALA A 50 28.66 1.83 -13.71
C ALA A 50 30.08 1.28 -13.75
N THR A 51 30.89 1.63 -12.75
CA THR A 51 32.29 1.22 -12.63
C THR A 51 32.43 -0.03 -11.75
N ASP A 52 33.57 -0.71 -11.83
CA ASP A 52 33.90 -1.81 -10.92
C ASP A 52 34.03 -1.33 -9.48
N ALA A 53 34.47 -0.08 -9.25
CA ALA A 53 34.46 0.54 -7.94
C ALA A 53 33.03 0.63 -7.34
N ASP A 54 32.02 0.88 -8.17
CA ASP A 54 30.62 0.89 -7.71
C ASP A 54 30.13 -0.49 -7.28
N ARG A 55 30.57 -1.55 -7.97
CA ARG A 55 30.26 -2.94 -7.61
C ARG A 55 30.89 -3.35 -6.30
N VAL A 56 32.15 -2.96 -6.06
CA VAL A 56 32.84 -3.21 -4.79
C VAL A 56 32.14 -2.46 -3.63
N ALA A 57 31.82 -1.18 -3.82
CA ALA A 57 31.12 -0.38 -2.83
C ALA A 57 29.72 -0.93 -2.50
N TRP A 58 28.99 -1.40 -3.51
CA TRP A 58 27.71 -2.07 -3.33
C TRP A 58 27.83 -3.37 -2.55
N GLN A 59 28.84 -4.21 -2.82
CA GLN A 59 29.10 -5.43 -2.07
C GLN A 59 29.43 -5.14 -0.60
N ALA A 60 30.22 -4.10 -0.33
CA ALA A 60 30.49 -3.64 1.03
C ALA A 60 29.20 -3.16 1.74
N TRP A 61 28.36 -2.42 1.04
CA TRP A 61 27.06 -1.99 1.58
C TRP A 61 26.13 -3.17 1.90
N LEU A 62 26.14 -4.24 1.12
CA LEU A 62 25.34 -5.46 1.33
C LEU A 62 25.75 -6.28 2.57
N GLN A 63 26.86 -5.99 3.25
CA GLN A 63 27.30 -6.77 4.42
C GLN A 63 26.30 -6.67 5.59
N ALA A 64 25.54 -5.59 5.71
CA ALA A 64 24.52 -5.43 6.75
C ALA A 64 23.24 -6.24 6.43
N PRO A 65 22.71 -7.05 7.37
CA PRO A 65 21.50 -7.85 7.15
C PRO A 65 20.27 -7.01 6.75
N GLU A 66 20.16 -5.79 7.26
CA GLU A 66 19.12 -4.84 6.92
C GLU A 66 19.19 -4.41 5.44
N HIS A 67 20.40 -4.19 4.92
CA HIS A 67 20.61 -3.82 3.53
C HIS A 67 20.34 -4.99 2.57
N GLN A 68 20.66 -6.22 2.97
CA GLN A 68 20.29 -7.42 2.21
C GLN A 68 18.77 -7.55 2.09
N ALA A 69 18.03 -7.33 3.17
CA ALA A 69 16.58 -7.34 3.17
C ALA A 69 15.99 -6.23 2.26
N ALA A 70 16.58 -5.03 2.32
CA ALA A 70 16.19 -3.91 1.46
C ALA A 70 16.47 -4.21 -0.02
N TRP A 71 17.65 -4.72 -0.35
CA TRP A 71 18.02 -5.12 -1.70
C TRP A 71 17.09 -6.19 -2.28
N ALA A 72 16.79 -7.24 -1.52
CA ALA A 72 15.89 -8.31 -1.93
C ALA A 72 14.47 -7.77 -2.24
N CYS A 73 14.01 -6.76 -1.49
CA CYS A 73 12.74 -6.10 -1.74
C CYS A 73 12.74 -5.35 -3.09
N ILE A 74 13.78 -4.56 -3.36
CA ILE A 74 13.93 -3.78 -4.61
C ILE A 74 14.07 -4.72 -5.83
N ASP A 75 14.90 -5.74 -5.75
CA ASP A 75 15.10 -6.71 -6.83
C ASP A 75 13.80 -7.47 -7.16
N LYS A 76 13.05 -7.90 -6.15
CA LYS A 76 11.75 -8.57 -6.33
C LYS A 76 10.73 -7.67 -7.03
N VAL A 77 10.67 -6.40 -6.68
CA VAL A 77 9.77 -5.42 -7.30
C VAL A 77 10.19 -5.18 -8.75
N SER A 78 11.49 -4.95 -9.00
CA SER A 78 12.02 -4.64 -10.33
C SER A 78 11.81 -5.77 -11.32
N ARG A 79 11.98 -7.03 -10.91
CA ARG A 79 11.69 -8.21 -11.77
C ARG A 79 10.23 -8.31 -12.22
N LYS A 80 9.28 -7.75 -11.48
CA LYS A 80 7.87 -7.69 -11.90
C LYS A 80 7.62 -6.69 -13.02
N PHE A 81 8.48 -5.69 -13.17
CA PHE A 81 8.38 -4.64 -14.20
C PHE A 81 9.28 -4.89 -15.43
N ASP A 82 10.22 -5.83 -15.37
CA ASP A 82 11.09 -6.18 -16.51
C ASP A 82 10.30 -6.67 -17.76
N PRO A 83 9.18 -7.42 -17.66
CA PRO A 83 8.40 -7.82 -18.84
C PRO A 83 7.75 -6.67 -19.59
N LEU A 84 7.59 -5.49 -18.96
CA LEU A 84 6.94 -4.32 -19.57
C LEU A 84 7.89 -3.46 -20.42
N ARG A 85 9.20 -3.72 -20.37
CA ARG A 85 10.21 -3.01 -21.17
C ARG A 85 10.35 -3.52 -22.60
N GLY A 86 9.71 -4.65 -22.96
CA GLY A 86 9.73 -5.26 -24.29
C GLY A 86 8.78 -4.67 -25.32
N TYR A 87 7.97 -3.66 -24.95
CA TYR A 87 7.08 -2.96 -25.90
C TYR A 87 7.73 -1.68 -26.42
N GLY A 88 8.75 -1.87 -27.27
CA GLY A 88 9.15 -0.85 -28.26
C GLY A 88 8.16 -0.88 -29.44
N PRO A 89 8.08 0.20 -30.27
CA PRO A 89 7.15 0.26 -31.39
C PRO A 89 7.35 -0.93 -32.35
N PRO A 90 6.28 -1.47 -32.99
CA PRO A 90 6.35 -2.72 -33.74
C PRO A 90 7.10 -2.53 -35.06
N GLY A 91 8.34 -3.01 -35.08
CA GLY A 91 9.12 -3.28 -36.29
C GLY A 91 9.16 -4.79 -36.53
N THR A 92 8.32 -5.23 -37.42
CA THR A 92 8.32 -6.46 -38.24
C THR A 92 9.43 -7.48 -37.99
N THR A 93 9.04 -8.76 -37.85
CA THR A 93 9.74 -10.06 -38.08
C THR A 93 10.15 -10.91 -36.87
N ALA A 94 9.60 -10.80 -35.70
CA ALA A 94 9.89 -11.74 -34.59
C ALA A 94 8.65 -12.43 -33.98
N ALA A 95 7.48 -12.36 -34.62
CA ALA A 95 6.22 -12.80 -34.02
C ALA A 95 5.93 -14.32 -34.15
N VAL A 96 6.75 -15.13 -34.83
CA VAL A 96 6.47 -16.56 -35.08
C VAL A 96 7.25 -17.49 -34.13
N ALA A 97 8.38 -17.06 -33.58
CA ALA A 97 9.23 -17.92 -32.71
C ALA A 97 8.85 -17.89 -31.21
N SER A 98 8.02 -16.94 -30.78
CA SER A 98 7.69 -16.73 -29.34
C SER A 98 6.48 -17.54 -28.88
N GLY A 99 5.66 -18.10 -29.73
CA GLY A 99 4.45 -18.86 -29.37
C GLY A 99 4.72 -20.22 -28.73
N GLU A 100 5.77 -20.90 -29.12
CA GLU A 100 6.10 -22.26 -28.60
C GLU A 100 6.88 -22.21 -27.29
N ALA A 101 7.73 -21.20 -27.08
CA ALA A 101 8.44 -21.00 -25.82
C ALA A 101 7.48 -20.60 -24.68
N ALA A 102 6.47 -19.77 -24.96
CA ALA A 102 5.44 -19.39 -24.01
C ALA A 102 4.56 -20.57 -23.57
N ARG A 103 4.22 -21.49 -24.50
CA ARG A 103 3.45 -22.70 -24.17
C ARG A 103 4.25 -23.71 -23.33
N ARG A 104 5.56 -23.85 -23.54
CA ARG A 104 6.43 -24.70 -22.71
C ARG A 104 6.62 -24.15 -21.30
N ALA A 105 6.73 -22.83 -21.13
CA ALA A 105 6.82 -22.16 -19.83
C ALA A 105 5.54 -22.31 -19.00
N VAL A 106 4.36 -22.26 -19.62
CA VAL A 106 3.07 -22.46 -18.93
C VAL A 106 2.89 -23.92 -18.48
N ASN A 107 3.33 -24.90 -19.29
CA ASN A 107 3.23 -26.31 -18.92
C ASN A 107 4.25 -26.71 -17.84
N ALA A 108 5.47 -26.17 -17.86
CA ALA A 108 6.46 -26.37 -16.80
C ALA A 108 6.00 -25.77 -15.45
N ARG A 109 5.30 -24.63 -15.46
CA ARG A 109 4.69 -24.06 -14.24
C ARG A 109 3.54 -24.90 -13.68
N ARG A 110 2.75 -25.57 -14.53
CA ARG A 110 1.67 -26.46 -14.08
C ARG A 110 2.18 -27.77 -13.46
N GLN A 111 3.35 -28.26 -13.85
CA GLN A 111 3.96 -29.45 -13.24
C GLN A 111 4.73 -29.12 -11.95
N ALA A 112 5.38 -27.95 -11.84
CA ALA A 112 6.05 -27.51 -10.63
C ALA A 112 5.08 -27.20 -9.46
N LEU A 113 3.80 -26.90 -9.73
CA LEU A 113 2.77 -26.65 -8.72
C LEU A 113 2.17 -27.92 -8.10
N LYS A 114 2.54 -29.12 -8.59
CA LYS A 114 2.00 -30.40 -8.07
C LYS A 114 2.84 -31.07 -7.00
N VAL A 115 4.01 -30.52 -6.64
CA VAL A 115 4.93 -31.14 -5.67
C VAL A 115 5.47 -30.10 -4.68
N ILE A 116 4.60 -29.43 -3.94
CA ILE A 116 4.99 -28.69 -2.74
C ILE A 116 4.20 -29.28 -1.58
N PRO A 117 4.85 -29.93 -0.59
CA PRO A 117 4.15 -30.47 0.57
C PRO A 117 3.53 -29.32 1.40
N GLY A 118 2.23 -29.47 1.67
CA GLY A 118 1.32 -28.42 2.15
C GLY A 118 1.52 -27.87 3.57
N VAL A 119 2.64 -28.07 4.26
CA VAL A 119 2.79 -27.62 5.65
C VAL A 119 3.70 -26.40 5.80
N MET A 120 4.73 -26.25 4.97
CA MET A 120 5.56 -25.01 4.97
C MET A 120 4.94 -23.85 4.18
N GLY A 121 4.06 -24.16 3.22
CA GLY A 121 3.37 -23.13 2.41
C GLY A 121 2.34 -22.34 3.21
N LEU A 122 1.63 -22.97 4.15
CA LEU A 122 0.60 -22.32 4.97
C LEU A 122 1.17 -21.29 5.96
N GLY A 123 2.31 -21.56 6.58
CA GLY A 123 2.95 -20.62 7.52
C GLY A 123 3.51 -19.37 6.81
N LEU A 124 4.17 -19.55 5.66
CA LEU A 124 4.69 -18.43 4.86
C LEU A 124 3.56 -17.66 4.16
N PHE A 125 2.48 -18.34 3.75
CA PHE A 125 1.29 -17.73 3.19
C PHE A 125 0.54 -16.90 4.25
N ALA A 126 0.34 -17.43 5.46
CA ALA A 126 -0.31 -16.71 6.56
C ALA A 126 0.51 -15.48 7.01
N LEU A 127 1.85 -15.60 7.04
CA LEU A 127 2.74 -14.48 7.37
C LEU A 127 2.74 -13.44 6.24
N GLY A 128 2.79 -13.87 4.98
CA GLY A 128 2.68 -12.99 3.81
C GLY A 128 1.31 -12.30 3.73
N TRP A 129 0.23 -13.03 4.05
CA TRP A 129 -1.13 -12.53 4.09
C TRP A 129 -1.32 -11.38 5.09
N ARG A 130 -0.67 -11.46 6.26
CA ARG A 130 -0.75 -10.42 7.30
C ARG A 130 0.05 -9.15 6.99
N TYR A 131 1.07 -9.24 6.14
CA TYR A 131 2.01 -8.14 5.85
C TYR A 131 1.94 -7.58 4.43
N THR A 132 1.17 -8.19 3.55
CA THR A 132 0.92 -7.67 2.19
C THR A 132 -0.46 -7.02 2.13
N PRO A 133 -0.69 -6.03 1.23
CA PRO A 133 -2.02 -5.47 0.97
C PRO A 133 -2.94 -6.45 0.21
N LEU A 134 -2.59 -7.75 0.16
CA LEU A 134 -3.38 -8.78 -0.53
C LEU A 134 -4.81 -8.91 0.00
N PRO A 135 -5.08 -8.89 1.32
CA PRO A 135 -6.46 -8.94 1.83
C PRO A 135 -7.28 -7.74 1.37
N GLU A 136 -6.70 -6.53 1.38
CA GLU A 136 -7.35 -5.31 0.91
C GLU A 136 -7.63 -5.37 -0.60
N MET A 137 -6.69 -5.91 -1.40
CA MET A 137 -6.87 -6.11 -2.85
C MET A 137 -7.93 -7.17 -3.17
N VAL A 138 -7.98 -8.27 -2.42
CA VAL A 138 -8.99 -9.33 -2.62
C VAL A 138 -10.37 -8.84 -2.19
N ALA A 139 -10.46 -8.12 -1.08
CA ALA A 139 -11.70 -7.48 -0.64
C ALA A 139 -12.19 -6.45 -1.68
N ALA A 140 -11.28 -5.63 -2.21
CA ALA A 140 -11.60 -4.67 -3.26
C ALA A 140 -12.10 -5.32 -4.56
N LEU A 141 -11.55 -6.47 -4.94
CA LEU A 141 -11.99 -7.20 -6.15
C LEU A 141 -13.36 -7.87 -5.99
N ARG A 142 -13.85 -8.06 -4.76
CA ARG A 142 -15.16 -8.65 -4.45
C ARG A 142 -16.20 -7.59 -4.10
N ALA A 143 -15.78 -6.36 -3.88
CA ALA A 143 -16.65 -5.25 -3.52
C ALA A 143 -17.65 -4.93 -4.65
N ASP A 144 -18.88 -4.52 -4.30
CA ASP A 144 -19.90 -4.08 -5.25
C ASP A 144 -19.39 -2.91 -6.10
N HIS A 145 -18.62 -2.01 -5.48
CA HIS A 145 -18.02 -0.85 -6.13
C HIS A 145 -16.56 -0.68 -5.69
N HIS A 146 -15.67 -0.48 -6.65
CA HIS A 146 -14.26 -0.21 -6.35
C HIS A 146 -13.60 0.71 -7.37
N THR A 147 -12.55 1.40 -6.95
CA THR A 147 -11.72 2.29 -7.78
C THR A 147 -10.27 1.86 -7.77
N GLY A 148 -9.61 1.98 -8.92
CA GLY A 148 -8.16 1.81 -9.04
C GLY A 148 -7.37 3.04 -8.56
N THR A 149 -6.03 2.94 -8.63
CA THR A 149 -5.12 4.06 -8.32
C THR A 149 -5.36 5.23 -9.26
N GLY A 150 -5.53 6.44 -8.71
CA GLY A 150 -5.81 7.67 -9.46
C GLY A 150 -7.21 7.74 -10.05
N LYS A 151 -8.09 6.77 -9.80
CA LYS A 151 -9.46 6.77 -10.30
C LYS A 151 -10.43 7.18 -9.22
N ARG A 152 -11.52 7.85 -9.64
CA ARG A 152 -12.63 8.26 -8.81
C ARG A 152 -13.92 7.80 -9.45
N GLN A 153 -14.94 7.54 -8.65
CA GLN A 153 -16.27 7.13 -9.12
C GLN A 153 -17.35 7.84 -8.31
N ARG A 154 -18.41 8.26 -8.99
CA ARG A 154 -19.62 8.78 -8.35
C ARG A 154 -20.74 7.77 -8.51
N LEU A 155 -21.46 7.52 -7.43
CA LEU A 155 -22.64 6.66 -7.36
C LEU A 155 -23.85 7.47 -6.91
N VAL A 156 -25.02 7.12 -7.43
CA VAL A 156 -26.30 7.56 -6.90
C VAL A 156 -27.03 6.31 -6.44
N LEU A 157 -27.34 6.24 -5.16
CA LEU A 157 -27.97 5.08 -4.54
C LEU A 157 -29.50 5.12 -4.73
N THR A 158 -30.17 4.01 -4.45
CA THR A 158 -31.61 3.83 -4.69
C THR A 158 -32.50 4.77 -3.88
N ASP A 159 -32.00 5.30 -2.76
CA ASP A 159 -32.67 6.30 -1.92
C ASP A 159 -32.40 7.76 -2.37
N GLY A 160 -31.58 7.96 -3.40
CA GLY A 160 -31.13 9.26 -3.88
C GLY A 160 -29.87 9.79 -3.19
N SER A 161 -29.30 9.07 -2.20
CA SER A 161 -28.01 9.41 -1.60
C SER A 161 -26.89 9.35 -2.65
N ARG A 162 -25.92 10.25 -2.52
CA ARG A 162 -24.78 10.34 -3.43
C ARG A 162 -23.51 9.90 -2.69
N VAL A 163 -22.73 9.05 -3.33
CA VAL A 163 -21.45 8.57 -2.81
C VAL A 163 -20.39 8.78 -3.87
N TRP A 164 -19.28 9.38 -3.48
CA TRP A 164 -18.07 9.47 -4.28
C TRP A 164 -17.02 8.55 -3.66
N LEU A 165 -16.40 7.73 -4.47
CA LEU A 165 -15.26 6.90 -4.11
C LEU A 165 -14.00 7.58 -4.62
N ASN A 166 -13.03 7.78 -3.72
CA ASN A 166 -11.71 8.30 -4.04
C ASN A 166 -10.82 7.19 -4.63
N THR A 167 -9.56 7.51 -4.88
CA THR A 167 -8.54 6.55 -5.34
C THR A 167 -8.45 5.33 -4.41
N ARG A 168 -8.36 4.11 -4.99
CA ARG A 168 -8.14 2.83 -4.27
C ARG A 168 -9.18 2.57 -3.19
N SER A 169 -10.43 2.89 -3.46
CA SER A 169 -11.55 2.69 -2.54
C SER A 169 -12.37 1.47 -2.92
N ALA A 170 -12.96 0.83 -1.91
CA ALA A 170 -13.83 -0.33 -2.06
C ALA A 170 -15.02 -0.22 -1.12
N LEU A 171 -16.23 -0.46 -1.62
CA LEU A 171 -17.48 -0.21 -0.96
C LEU A 171 -18.51 -1.29 -1.33
N ASP A 172 -19.19 -1.85 -0.32
CA ASP A 172 -20.41 -2.64 -0.50
C ASP A 172 -21.64 -1.83 -0.09
N VAL A 173 -22.76 -2.08 -0.76
CA VAL A 173 -24.06 -1.42 -0.53
C VAL A 173 -25.07 -2.46 -0.06
N ASP A 174 -25.43 -2.42 1.23
CA ASP A 174 -26.39 -3.36 1.85
C ASP A 174 -27.64 -2.60 2.34
N TYR A 175 -28.59 -2.34 1.43
CA TYR A 175 -29.84 -1.69 1.75
C TYR A 175 -30.92 -2.72 2.06
N ARG A 176 -31.45 -2.65 3.30
CA ARG A 176 -32.49 -3.55 3.80
C ARG A 176 -33.80 -2.79 4.07
N ARG A 177 -34.84 -3.54 4.45
CA ARG A 177 -36.12 -2.93 4.80
C ARG A 177 -36.05 -1.96 6.00
N GLN A 178 -35.15 -2.21 6.96
CA GLN A 178 -35.04 -1.48 8.21
C GLN A 178 -33.86 -0.50 8.29
N GLU A 179 -32.85 -0.66 7.42
CA GLU A 179 -31.63 0.15 7.43
C GLU A 179 -31.06 0.35 6.03
N ARG A 180 -30.31 1.41 5.87
CA ARG A 180 -29.46 1.70 4.71
C ARG A 180 -28.02 1.60 5.18
N ARG A 181 -27.27 0.67 4.66
CA ARG A 181 -25.92 0.39 5.14
C ARG A 181 -24.91 0.41 4.00
N LEU A 182 -23.80 1.11 4.21
CA LEU A 182 -22.58 1.05 3.42
C LEU A 182 -21.51 0.32 4.22
N ILE A 183 -20.66 -0.46 3.57
CA ILE A 183 -19.52 -1.13 4.20
C ILE A 183 -18.27 -0.69 3.46
N VAL A 184 -17.43 0.11 4.12
CA VAL A 184 -16.16 0.59 3.57
C VAL A 184 -15.09 -0.46 3.82
N LEU A 185 -14.62 -1.06 2.74
CA LEU A 185 -13.60 -2.11 2.77
C LEU A 185 -12.18 -1.54 2.57
N GLY A 186 -12.06 -0.31 2.06
CA GLY A 186 -10.79 0.38 1.86
C GLY A 186 -10.94 1.74 1.22
N GLY A 187 -9.92 2.59 1.37
CA GLY A 187 -9.84 3.89 0.73
C GLY A 187 -10.66 4.98 1.41
N GLU A 188 -11.23 5.87 0.62
CA GLU A 188 -11.93 7.07 1.09
C GLU A 188 -13.22 7.28 0.30
N ILE A 189 -14.29 7.59 1.01
CA ILE A 189 -15.58 7.94 0.41
C ILE A 189 -16.05 9.30 0.93
N LEU A 190 -16.76 10.04 0.08
CA LEU A 190 -17.60 11.18 0.47
C LEU A 190 -19.06 10.77 0.28
N VAL A 191 -19.88 11.01 1.30
CA VAL A 191 -21.30 10.66 1.30
C VAL A 191 -22.12 11.92 1.51
N GLN A 192 -23.15 12.08 0.69
CA GLN A 192 -24.23 13.04 0.90
C GLN A 192 -25.54 12.25 1.00
N THR A 193 -26.07 12.12 2.20
CA THR A 193 -27.29 11.35 2.45
C THR A 193 -28.53 12.08 1.93
N ALA A 194 -29.46 11.33 1.34
CA ALA A 194 -30.80 11.83 1.01
C ALA A 194 -31.79 11.56 2.14
N GLN A 195 -32.88 12.36 2.19
CA GLN A 195 -34.01 12.05 3.07
C GLN A 195 -34.69 10.75 2.62
N ASP A 196 -34.80 9.80 3.55
CA ASP A 196 -35.47 8.53 3.26
C ASP A 196 -36.96 8.60 3.58
N LYS A 197 -37.79 8.27 2.61
CA LYS A 197 -39.26 8.24 2.77
C LYS A 197 -39.72 7.27 3.87
N LEU A 198 -38.96 6.20 4.10
CA LEU A 198 -39.22 5.21 5.14
C LEU A 198 -38.54 5.54 6.47
N ARG A 199 -37.84 6.67 6.57
CA ARG A 199 -37.07 7.11 7.76
C ARG A 199 -36.10 6.06 8.29
N ARG A 200 -35.57 5.22 7.42
CA ARG A 200 -34.56 4.20 7.79
C ARG A 200 -33.26 4.89 8.17
N PRO A 201 -32.60 4.47 9.24
CA PRO A 201 -31.29 4.97 9.60
C PRO A 201 -30.27 4.66 8.50
N PHE A 202 -29.27 5.53 8.35
CA PHE A 202 -28.16 5.38 7.43
C PHE A 202 -26.87 5.06 8.20
N TYR A 203 -26.28 3.92 7.91
CA TYR A 203 -25.07 3.45 8.56
C TYR A 203 -23.90 3.34 7.57
N VAL A 204 -22.68 3.61 8.09
CA VAL A 204 -21.44 3.26 7.42
C VAL A 204 -20.62 2.41 8.37
N ASP A 205 -20.35 1.18 7.96
CA ASP A 205 -19.53 0.25 8.71
C ASP A 205 -18.10 0.25 8.19
N THR A 206 -17.14 0.19 9.10
CA THR A 206 -15.73 0.02 8.85
C THR A 206 -15.19 -1.11 9.74
N VAL A 207 -13.98 -1.57 9.50
CA VAL A 207 -13.31 -2.54 10.38
C VAL A 207 -13.11 -2.01 11.81
N HIS A 208 -13.16 -0.70 12.01
CA HIS A 208 -12.95 -0.06 13.32
C HIS A 208 -14.24 0.23 14.10
N GLY A 209 -15.39 0.26 13.43
CA GLY A 209 -16.67 0.56 14.05
C GLY A 209 -17.73 1.02 13.06
N ARG A 210 -18.86 1.46 13.60
CA ARG A 210 -20.05 1.91 12.89
C ARG A 210 -20.27 3.41 13.04
N LEU A 211 -20.69 4.04 11.96
CA LEU A 211 -21.09 5.43 11.86
C LEU A 211 -22.59 5.49 11.57
N GLN A 212 -23.35 6.32 12.28
CA GLN A 212 -24.76 6.59 11.98
C GLN A 212 -24.92 8.03 11.53
N ALA A 213 -25.30 8.21 10.28
CA ALA A 213 -25.55 9.53 9.72
C ALA A 213 -26.96 10.02 10.04
N LEU A 214 -27.08 11.29 10.47
CA LEU A 214 -28.33 11.94 10.85
C LEU A 214 -28.68 13.08 9.85
N GLY A 215 -28.63 12.79 8.53
CA GLY A 215 -28.85 13.81 7.50
C GLY A 215 -27.58 14.63 7.24
N THR A 216 -26.56 14.05 6.64
CA THR A 216 -25.19 14.58 6.67
C THR A 216 -24.49 14.55 5.34
N ARG A 217 -23.52 15.48 5.17
CA ARG A 217 -22.45 15.44 4.19
C ARG A 217 -21.13 15.24 4.92
N TYR A 218 -20.42 14.16 4.63
CA TYR A 218 -19.22 13.75 5.37
C TYR A 218 -18.29 12.90 4.53
N SER A 219 -17.00 12.89 4.89
CA SER A 219 -16.03 11.94 4.36
C SER A 219 -15.65 10.88 5.39
N VAL A 220 -15.31 9.69 4.89
CA VAL A 220 -14.77 8.58 5.68
C VAL A 220 -13.53 8.08 4.99
N LEU A 221 -12.37 8.22 5.64
CA LEU A 221 -11.09 7.68 5.20
C LEU A 221 -10.70 6.49 6.08
N LEU A 222 -10.76 5.29 5.50
CA LEU A 222 -10.34 4.07 6.16
C LEU A 222 -8.83 3.89 6.04
N GLY A 223 -8.11 4.15 7.12
CA GLY A 223 -6.68 3.83 7.27
C GLY A 223 -6.46 2.44 7.87
N ARG A 224 -5.21 2.00 7.92
CA ARG A 224 -4.85 0.69 8.49
C ARG A 224 -5.06 0.60 10.00
N ALA A 225 -4.76 1.66 10.74
CA ALA A 225 -4.84 1.69 12.19
C ALA A 225 -6.10 2.36 12.71
N SER A 226 -6.72 3.24 11.93
CA SER A 226 -7.86 4.04 12.34
C SER A 226 -8.68 4.51 11.15
N THR A 227 -9.92 4.89 11.41
CA THR A 227 -10.81 5.57 10.47
C THR A 227 -10.87 7.05 10.83
N ARG A 228 -10.71 7.93 9.84
CA ARG A 228 -10.96 9.36 9.98
C ARG A 228 -12.32 9.71 9.38
N VAL A 229 -13.04 10.60 10.07
CA VAL A 229 -14.32 11.16 9.65
C VAL A 229 -14.23 12.67 9.72
N ASP A 230 -14.63 13.34 8.64
CA ASP A 230 -14.83 14.81 8.60
C ASP A 230 -16.29 15.06 8.26
N VAL A 231 -17.03 15.78 9.12
CA VAL A 231 -18.45 16.13 8.95
C VAL A 231 -18.52 17.56 8.45
N PHE A 232 -19.04 17.73 7.23
CA PHE A 232 -19.14 19.04 6.57
C PHE A 232 -20.51 19.69 6.80
N GLU A 233 -21.58 18.86 6.91
CA GLU A 233 -22.95 19.32 7.16
C GLU A 233 -23.67 18.28 8.01
N GLY A 234 -24.46 18.74 9.01
CA GLY A 234 -25.31 17.92 9.86
C GLY A 234 -24.59 17.27 11.03
N SER A 235 -24.95 16.04 11.40
CA SER A 235 -24.37 15.36 12.55
C SER A 235 -24.28 13.85 12.35
N MET A 236 -23.37 13.21 13.07
CA MET A 236 -23.08 11.79 13.00
C MET A 236 -22.73 11.22 14.37
N GLU A 237 -23.18 10.00 14.66
CA GLU A 237 -22.71 9.23 15.80
C GLU A 237 -21.66 8.21 15.33
N ILE A 238 -20.50 8.20 15.99
CA ILE A 238 -19.46 7.18 15.86
C ILE A 238 -19.63 6.19 16.99
N ARG A 239 -19.57 4.88 16.67
CA ARG A 239 -19.53 3.80 17.67
C ARG A 239 -18.42 2.84 17.33
N THR A 240 -17.41 2.72 18.19
CA THR A 240 -16.30 1.77 18.02
C THR A 240 -16.76 0.33 18.27
N ASN A 241 -15.96 -0.65 17.85
CA ASN A 241 -16.23 -2.06 18.15
C ASN A 241 -16.23 -2.35 19.67
N ALA A 242 -15.50 -1.57 20.48
CA ALA A 242 -15.52 -1.65 21.93
C ALA A 242 -16.75 -0.96 22.56
N GLY A 243 -17.67 -0.38 21.78
CA GLY A 243 -18.90 0.24 22.24
C GLY A 243 -18.75 1.69 22.69
N ARG A 244 -17.59 2.34 22.53
CA ARG A 244 -17.45 3.77 22.80
C ARG A 244 -18.18 4.58 21.72
N THR A 245 -18.86 5.65 22.18
CA THR A 245 -19.64 6.52 21.29
C THR A 245 -19.17 7.97 21.37
N LEU A 246 -19.28 8.68 20.25
CA LEU A 246 -19.07 10.12 20.15
C LEU A 246 -20.01 10.69 19.09
N GLN A 247 -20.68 11.81 19.41
CA GLN A 247 -21.36 12.61 18.39
C GLN A 247 -20.40 13.63 17.78
N VAL A 248 -20.40 13.70 16.46
CA VAL A 248 -19.59 14.64 15.66
C VAL A 248 -20.56 15.50 14.87
N HIS A 249 -20.44 16.80 15.00
CA HIS A 249 -21.31 17.78 14.35
C HIS A 249 -20.64 18.41 13.15
N ASP A 250 -21.37 19.22 12.41
CA ASP A 250 -20.86 20.01 11.28
C ASP A 250 -19.62 20.82 11.67
N GLY A 251 -18.66 20.87 10.77
CA GLY A 251 -17.34 21.49 10.99
C GLY A 251 -16.41 20.72 11.92
N GLN A 252 -16.81 19.55 12.43
CA GLN A 252 -15.97 18.73 13.30
C GLN A 252 -15.41 17.50 12.59
N ALA A 253 -14.29 17.01 13.11
CA ALA A 253 -13.66 15.77 12.66
C ALA A 253 -13.26 14.88 13.84
N ALA A 254 -13.18 13.59 13.58
CA ALA A 254 -12.68 12.61 14.54
C ALA A 254 -11.89 11.52 13.85
N THR A 255 -11.00 10.90 14.60
CA THR A 255 -10.38 9.63 14.21
C THR A 255 -10.68 8.58 15.28
N PHE A 256 -10.92 7.35 14.86
CA PHE A 256 -11.22 6.26 15.78
C PHE A 256 -10.60 4.94 15.31
N ASP A 257 -10.28 4.11 16.26
CA ASP A 257 -9.91 2.72 16.08
C ASP A 257 -10.95 1.80 16.72
N THR A 258 -10.65 0.53 16.88
CA THR A 258 -11.57 -0.45 17.49
C THR A 258 -11.87 -0.17 18.96
N GLN A 259 -11.06 0.64 19.66
CA GLN A 259 -11.10 0.86 21.11
C GLN A 259 -11.41 2.30 21.49
N GLN A 260 -10.89 3.27 20.75
CA GLN A 260 -10.87 4.67 21.15
C GLN A 260 -11.37 5.59 20.04
N ILE A 261 -11.92 6.75 20.47
CA ILE A 261 -12.27 7.86 19.58
C ILE A 261 -11.49 9.09 20.05
N ARG A 262 -10.89 9.80 19.09
CA ARG A 262 -10.18 11.06 19.31
C ARG A 262 -10.84 12.14 18.46
N ALA A 263 -11.40 13.16 19.10
CA ALA A 263 -11.84 14.36 18.40
C ALA A 263 -10.63 15.11 17.84
N LEU A 264 -10.78 15.69 16.66
CA LEU A 264 -9.79 16.54 15.98
C LEU A 264 -10.22 18.01 16.09
N ALA A 265 -9.30 18.92 15.78
CA ALA A 265 -9.52 20.37 15.92
C ALA A 265 -10.66 20.90 15.02
N GLY A 266 -10.97 20.22 13.93
CA GLY A 266 -12.06 20.58 13.02
C GLY A 266 -12.04 19.72 11.75
N ALA A 267 -13.15 19.71 11.02
CA ALA A 267 -13.18 19.20 9.65
C ALA A 267 -12.45 20.20 8.75
N ASP A 268 -11.64 19.66 7.84
CA ASP A 268 -10.97 20.46 6.83
C ASP A 268 -11.84 20.48 5.56
N PRO A 269 -12.48 21.61 5.20
CA PRO A 269 -13.31 21.70 4.00
C PRO A 269 -12.54 21.37 2.72
N MET A 270 -11.22 21.55 2.74
CA MET A 270 -10.38 21.25 1.57
C MET A 270 -10.26 19.74 1.30
N ARG A 271 -10.56 18.91 2.32
CA ARG A 271 -10.49 17.44 2.18
C ARG A 271 -11.60 16.84 1.30
N GLU A 272 -12.61 17.58 0.90
CA GLU A 272 -13.60 17.09 -0.08
C GLU A 272 -13.23 17.47 -1.53
N ALA A 273 -12.23 18.33 -1.74
CA ALA A 273 -11.86 18.86 -3.06
C ALA A 273 -11.37 17.78 -4.05
N TRP A 274 -10.95 16.63 -3.55
CA TRP A 274 -10.58 15.50 -4.39
C TRP A 274 -11.73 15.03 -5.30
N VAL A 275 -12.98 15.26 -4.93
CA VAL A 275 -14.15 15.00 -5.80
C VAL A 275 -14.00 15.72 -7.13
N HIS A 276 -13.38 16.90 -7.13
CA HIS A 276 -13.14 17.74 -8.31
C HIS A 276 -11.77 17.47 -8.97
N GLY A 277 -11.00 16.50 -8.47
CA GLY A 277 -9.72 16.13 -9.04
C GLY A 277 -8.54 16.95 -8.59
N VAL A 278 -8.64 17.59 -7.45
CA VAL A 278 -7.59 18.45 -6.93
C VAL A 278 -7.35 18.22 -5.44
N VAL A 279 -6.12 18.49 -5.02
CA VAL A 279 -5.72 18.63 -3.61
C VAL A 279 -5.33 20.09 -3.40
N PRO A 280 -6.14 20.85 -2.65
CA PRO A 280 -5.75 22.18 -2.20
C PRO A 280 -4.71 22.07 -1.09
N ALA A 281 -3.78 22.99 -1.08
CA ALA A 281 -2.79 23.16 -0.04
C ALA A 281 -2.88 24.61 0.48
N ASP A 282 -3.18 24.77 1.74
CA ASP A 282 -3.15 26.07 2.43
C ASP A 282 -2.14 25.99 3.58
N HIS A 283 -0.91 26.46 3.30
CA HIS A 283 0.21 26.44 4.25
C HIS A 283 0.50 25.05 4.86
N ILE A 284 0.18 23.96 4.14
CA ILE A 284 0.49 22.60 4.60
C ILE A 284 1.97 22.27 4.37
N ARG A 285 2.51 21.29 5.11
CA ARG A 285 3.89 20.82 4.90
C ARG A 285 4.00 20.11 3.55
N LEU A 286 5.14 20.28 2.88
CA LEU A 286 5.42 19.57 1.63
C LEU A 286 5.30 18.05 1.81
N ALA A 287 5.75 17.51 2.94
CA ALA A 287 5.61 16.09 3.28
C ALA A 287 4.15 15.63 3.27
N ASP A 288 3.24 16.43 3.84
CA ASP A 288 1.82 16.08 3.93
C ASP A 288 1.15 16.15 2.54
N LEU A 289 1.48 17.16 1.74
CA LEU A 289 1.00 17.25 0.35
C LEU A 289 1.49 16.07 -0.50
N LEU A 290 2.78 15.72 -0.40
CA LEU A 290 3.35 14.60 -1.16
C LEU A 290 2.79 13.26 -0.69
N ALA A 291 2.49 13.09 0.60
CA ALA A 291 1.81 11.91 1.11
C ALA A 291 0.39 11.78 0.51
N GLU A 292 -0.34 12.89 0.40
CA GLU A 292 -1.68 12.89 -0.22
C GLU A 292 -1.59 12.63 -1.74
N LEU A 293 -0.71 13.32 -2.48
CA LEU A 293 -0.51 13.08 -3.93
C LEU A 293 -0.02 11.65 -4.21
N GLY A 294 0.75 11.06 -3.31
CA GLY A 294 1.23 9.68 -3.38
C GLY A 294 0.10 8.64 -3.41
N ARG A 295 -1.08 8.96 -2.89
CA ARG A 295 -2.26 8.08 -2.96
C ARG A 295 -2.76 7.89 -4.39
N TYR A 296 -2.56 8.89 -5.26
CA TYR A 296 -3.12 8.93 -6.63
C TYR A 296 -2.16 8.39 -7.69
N ARG A 297 -0.97 7.92 -7.31
CA ARG A 297 0.01 7.35 -8.24
C ARG A 297 0.45 5.95 -7.86
N HIS A 298 0.97 5.23 -8.84
CA HIS A 298 1.67 3.98 -8.59
C HIS A 298 3.12 4.27 -8.18
N GLY A 299 3.63 3.45 -7.26
CA GLY A 299 5.00 3.54 -6.79
C GLY A 299 5.18 4.41 -5.55
N HIS A 300 6.44 4.73 -5.27
CA HIS A 300 6.85 5.51 -4.10
C HIS A 300 7.02 6.98 -4.48
N LEU A 301 6.50 7.86 -3.64
CA LEU A 301 6.76 9.30 -3.67
C LEU A 301 7.28 9.70 -2.29
N GLY A 302 8.58 9.92 -2.20
CA GLY A 302 9.26 10.33 -0.98
C GLY A 302 9.63 11.82 -0.95
N VAL A 303 9.95 12.31 0.24
CA VAL A 303 10.46 13.65 0.48
C VAL A 303 11.70 13.56 1.37
N ALA A 304 12.74 14.29 1.01
CA ALA A 304 13.94 14.38 1.82
C ALA A 304 13.67 15.23 3.08
N PRO A 305 14.26 14.90 4.24
CA PRO A 305 13.96 15.55 5.51
C PRO A 305 14.19 17.08 5.48
N GLU A 306 15.19 17.53 4.74
CA GLU A 306 15.58 18.94 4.66
C GLU A 306 14.53 19.85 3.98
N VAL A 307 13.62 19.29 3.18
CA VAL A 307 12.55 20.02 2.49
C VAL A 307 11.15 19.64 2.98
N ALA A 308 11.04 18.67 3.85
CA ALA A 308 9.77 18.10 4.32
C ALA A 308 8.84 19.16 4.95
N ASP A 309 9.41 20.14 5.63
CA ASP A 309 8.69 21.18 6.39
C ASP A 309 8.38 22.44 5.59
N ILE A 310 8.82 22.53 4.33
CA ILE A 310 8.48 23.66 3.45
C ILE A 310 6.96 23.80 3.39
N ARG A 311 6.47 25.02 3.62
CA ARG A 311 5.04 25.32 3.54
C ARG A 311 4.62 25.56 2.11
N VAL A 312 3.55 24.87 1.70
CA VAL A 312 3.04 24.88 0.33
C VAL A 312 1.68 25.51 0.30
N MET A 313 1.45 26.38 -0.68
CA MET A 313 0.15 26.96 -0.99
C MET A 313 -0.15 26.73 -2.48
N GLY A 314 -1.38 26.33 -2.80
CA GLY A 314 -1.81 26.12 -4.18
C GLY A 314 -2.87 25.05 -4.32
N VAL A 315 -3.21 24.74 -5.58
CA VAL A 315 -4.18 23.68 -5.93
C VAL A 315 -3.49 22.71 -6.90
N PHE A 316 -3.41 21.46 -6.52
CA PHE A 316 -2.63 20.44 -7.23
C PHE A 316 -3.53 19.38 -7.85
N PRO A 317 -3.37 19.07 -9.16
CA PRO A 317 -4.19 18.06 -9.82
C PRO A 317 -3.85 16.65 -9.32
N THR A 318 -4.89 15.81 -9.09
CA THR A 318 -4.75 14.41 -8.71
C THR A 318 -4.71 13.46 -9.90
N ASP A 319 -5.26 13.89 -11.04
CA ASP A 319 -5.32 13.07 -12.26
C ASP A 319 -3.96 13.02 -12.97
N ASP A 320 -3.12 14.04 -12.76
CA ASP A 320 -1.76 14.17 -13.27
C ASP A 320 -0.81 14.61 -12.14
N THR A 321 -0.37 13.64 -11.36
CA THR A 321 0.56 13.89 -10.24
C THR A 321 1.94 14.34 -10.71
N ASP A 322 2.37 14.01 -11.95
CA ASP A 322 3.65 14.45 -12.48
C ASP A 322 3.59 15.94 -12.82
N ARG A 323 2.45 16.45 -13.30
CA ARG A 323 2.19 17.89 -13.46
C ARG A 323 2.20 18.60 -12.10
N ALA A 324 1.58 18.01 -11.07
CA ALA A 324 1.63 18.59 -9.71
C ALA A 324 3.07 18.71 -9.19
N LEU A 325 3.90 17.67 -9.40
CA LEU A 325 5.32 17.71 -9.03
C LEU A 325 6.12 18.76 -9.82
N THR A 326 5.83 18.92 -11.10
CA THR A 326 6.46 19.95 -11.93
C THR A 326 6.10 21.37 -11.44
N MET A 327 4.84 21.61 -11.06
CA MET A 327 4.42 22.88 -10.47
C MET A 327 5.18 23.18 -9.17
N LEU A 328 5.34 22.17 -8.30
CA LEU A 328 6.12 22.32 -7.06
C LEU A 328 7.60 22.63 -7.34
N GLU A 329 8.22 21.95 -8.32
CA GLU A 329 9.62 22.17 -8.68
C GLU A 329 9.88 23.56 -9.29
N GLN A 330 8.87 24.13 -9.96
CA GLN A 330 8.95 25.50 -10.53
C GLN A 330 8.83 26.59 -9.47
N THR A 331 8.11 26.33 -8.37
CA THR A 331 7.74 27.33 -7.35
C THR A 331 8.59 27.25 -6.08
N LEU A 332 9.19 26.11 -5.79
CA LEU A 332 9.93 25.85 -4.57
C LEU A 332 11.41 25.54 -4.86
N PRO A 333 12.33 25.76 -3.90
CA PRO A 333 13.74 25.40 -4.04
C PRO A 333 13.97 23.89 -3.89
N ILE A 334 13.25 23.10 -4.67
CA ILE A 334 13.27 21.64 -4.65
C ILE A 334 13.62 21.08 -6.03
N ARG A 335 14.00 19.80 -6.06
CA ARG A 335 14.23 19.02 -7.27
C ARG A 335 13.50 17.69 -7.18
N VAL A 336 12.82 17.28 -8.25
CA VAL A 336 12.12 16.00 -8.36
C VAL A 336 13.04 14.98 -9.03
N ARG A 337 13.57 14.04 -8.27
CA ARG A 337 14.41 12.94 -8.77
C ARG A 337 13.59 11.69 -9.02
N ARG A 338 13.52 11.28 -10.28
CA ARG A 338 12.92 10.01 -10.72
C ARG A 338 14.04 8.97 -10.88
N ARG A 339 14.30 8.21 -9.80
CA ARG A 339 15.38 7.19 -9.79
C ARG A 339 14.98 5.91 -10.52
N LEU A 340 13.69 5.57 -10.48
CA LEU A 340 13.07 4.43 -11.18
C LEU A 340 11.67 4.85 -11.65
N PRO A 341 11.04 4.18 -12.62
CA PRO A 341 9.69 4.50 -13.09
C PRO A 341 8.63 4.53 -11.97
N TRP A 342 8.90 3.82 -10.87
CA TRP A 342 8.02 3.68 -9.70
C TRP A 342 8.62 4.29 -8.42
N TRP A 343 9.79 4.99 -8.51
CA TRP A 343 10.43 5.61 -7.35
C TRP A 343 10.81 7.06 -7.64
N THR A 344 10.08 7.95 -7.01
CA THR A 344 10.29 9.40 -7.09
C THR A 344 10.60 9.94 -5.71
N THR A 345 11.61 10.81 -5.60
CA THR A 345 11.97 11.51 -4.37
C THR A 345 12.06 13.01 -4.66
N VAL A 346 11.54 13.81 -3.73
CA VAL A 346 11.66 15.27 -3.74
C VAL A 346 12.74 15.65 -2.75
N GLU A 347 13.76 16.39 -3.21
CA GLU A 347 14.92 16.80 -2.40
C GLU A 347 15.22 18.30 -2.64
N GLY A 348 16.08 18.93 -1.83
CA GLY A 348 16.56 20.29 -2.02
C GLY A 348 17.35 20.46 -3.33
N ARG A 349 17.34 21.67 -3.86
CA ARG A 349 18.20 22.05 -5.01
C ARG A 349 19.65 22.16 -4.60
#